data_a93e34553837e13925c4870163ba7f4b
#
_entry.id   a93e34553837e13925c4870163ba7f4b
#
_cell.length_a   1.000
_cell.length_b   1.000
_cell.length_c   1.000
_cell.angle_alpha   90.00
_cell.angle_beta   90.00
_cell.angle_gamma   90.00
#
_symmetry.space_group_name_H-M   'P 1'
#
loop_
_entity.id
_entity.type
_entity.pdbx_description
1 polymer ?
#
loop_
_entity_poly.entity_id
_entity_poly.type
_entity_poly.pdbx_seq_one_letter_code
_entity_poly.pdbx_strand_id
1 'polypeptide(L)'
;NWMMAFTEQLLEFICLQVLGTTKVRVGDKEIDFKAPYRRVTMLDAIHEHTGIDVSGMNEEELRATCKSLGIEVDDTMGKGKLIDKLFGEKCEGSYIQPTFITDYPKEMSPLTKEHRTNPLLTERFELMVNGKELANAYSELNDPIDQRERFEDQLRLSEKGDDEAMFIDHDFLRALEYGMPPTS
;
A
#
# COMPACT_ATOMS: atom_id res chain seq x y z
N ASN A 1 -6.36 -3.44 -12.32
CA ASN A 1 -6.53 -2.39 -13.36
C ASN A 1 -7.97 -1.89 -13.50
N TRP A 2 -9.00 -2.76 -13.45
CA TRP A 2 -10.40 -2.34 -13.60
C TRP A 2 -10.84 -1.42 -12.46
N MET A 3 -10.55 -1.77 -11.21
CA MET A 3 -10.94 -0.99 -10.04
C MET A 3 -10.29 0.42 -10.04
N MET A 4 -9.01 0.54 -10.44
CA MET A 4 -8.39 1.86 -10.61
C MET A 4 -9.11 2.70 -11.65
N ALA A 5 -9.44 2.13 -12.83
CA ALA A 5 -10.19 2.83 -13.86
C ALA A 5 -11.60 3.24 -13.39
N PHE A 6 -12.26 2.39 -12.60
CA PHE A 6 -13.55 2.71 -12.00
C PHE A 6 -13.42 3.85 -10.98
N THR A 7 -12.40 3.82 -10.12
CA THR A 7 -12.18 4.85 -9.09
C THR A 7 -11.90 6.23 -9.71
N GLU A 8 -11.03 6.31 -10.72
CA GLU A 8 -10.73 7.57 -11.39
C GLU A 8 -11.97 8.14 -12.13
N GLN A 9 -12.75 7.29 -12.81
CA GLN A 9 -13.99 7.70 -13.46
C GLN A 9 -15.06 8.15 -12.46
N LEU A 10 -15.18 7.46 -11.33
CA LEU A 10 -16.13 7.82 -10.27
C LEU A 10 -15.80 9.20 -9.68
N LEU A 11 -14.54 9.46 -9.37
CA LEU A 11 -14.12 10.74 -8.80
C LEU A 11 -14.28 11.88 -9.81
N GLU A 12 -13.90 11.68 -11.06
CA GLU A 12 -14.14 12.64 -12.14
C GLU A 12 -15.64 12.95 -12.29
N PHE A 13 -16.47 11.91 -12.33
CA PHE A 13 -17.94 12.05 -12.41
C PHE A 13 -18.49 12.86 -11.23
N ILE A 14 -18.10 12.54 -10.00
CA ILE A 14 -18.54 13.25 -8.79
C ILE A 14 -18.16 14.73 -8.88
N CYS A 15 -16.91 15.05 -9.23
CA CYS A 15 -16.46 16.43 -9.38
C CYS A 15 -17.30 17.19 -10.41
N LEU A 16 -17.55 16.60 -11.57
CA LEU A 16 -18.36 17.21 -12.62
C LEU A 16 -19.81 17.43 -12.19
N GLN A 17 -20.44 16.46 -11.50
CA GLN A 17 -21.84 16.55 -11.07
C GLN A 17 -22.04 17.55 -9.93
N VAL A 18 -21.09 17.61 -9.00
CA VAL A 18 -21.22 18.47 -7.79
C VAL A 18 -20.66 19.87 -7.99
N LEU A 19 -19.54 19.98 -8.70
CA LEU A 19 -18.79 21.23 -8.82
C LEU A 19 -18.81 21.83 -10.24
N GLY A 20 -19.23 21.04 -11.24
CA GLY A 20 -19.19 21.45 -12.66
C GLY A 20 -17.78 21.51 -13.26
N THR A 21 -16.76 21.03 -12.54
CA THR A 21 -15.35 21.03 -12.97
C THR A 21 -14.60 19.90 -12.33
N THR A 22 -13.54 19.38 -12.99
CA THR A 22 -12.62 18.41 -12.41
C THR A 22 -11.58 19.03 -11.48
N LYS A 23 -11.39 20.35 -11.56
CA LYS A 23 -10.41 21.09 -10.78
C LYS A 23 -10.99 21.52 -9.44
N VAL A 24 -10.38 21.03 -8.36
CA VAL A 24 -10.79 21.30 -6.99
C VAL A 24 -9.68 22.06 -6.27
N ARG A 25 -10.03 23.17 -5.63
CA ARG A 25 -9.08 23.93 -4.84
C ARG A 25 -9.15 23.51 -3.37
N VAL A 26 -8.00 23.08 -2.82
CA VAL A 26 -7.84 22.72 -1.41
C VAL A 26 -6.73 23.57 -0.81
N GLY A 27 -7.10 24.59 -0.06
CA GLY A 27 -6.16 25.60 0.42
C GLY A 27 -5.55 26.39 -0.75
N ASP A 28 -4.24 26.37 -0.85
CA ASP A 28 -3.43 26.98 -1.91
C ASP A 28 -3.19 26.09 -3.13
N LYS A 29 -3.59 24.82 -3.07
CA LYS A 29 -3.36 23.80 -4.11
C LYS A 29 -4.58 23.64 -5.01
N GLU A 30 -4.34 23.51 -6.32
CA GLU A 30 -5.34 23.07 -7.30
C GLU A 30 -5.08 21.59 -7.62
N ILE A 31 -6.10 20.74 -7.44
CA ILE A 31 -6.07 19.31 -7.71
C ILE A 31 -7.01 19.03 -8.87
N ASP A 32 -6.51 18.37 -9.91
CA ASP A 32 -7.33 18.00 -11.08
C ASP A 32 -7.69 16.52 -11.03
N PHE A 33 -8.97 16.24 -10.82
CA PHE A 33 -9.52 14.88 -10.80
C PHE A 33 -9.88 14.33 -12.19
N LYS A 34 -9.33 14.91 -13.26
CA LYS A 34 -9.52 14.43 -14.61
C LYS A 34 -8.74 13.14 -14.84
N ALA A 35 -9.43 12.07 -15.25
CA ALA A 35 -8.79 10.81 -15.64
C ALA A 35 -7.98 10.94 -16.96
N PRO A 36 -6.95 10.11 -17.19
CA PRO A 36 -6.42 9.07 -16.27
C PRO A 36 -5.45 9.62 -15.23
N TYR A 37 -5.40 8.97 -14.06
CA TYR A 37 -4.43 9.32 -13.01
C TYR A 37 -3.09 8.62 -13.26
N ARG A 38 -2.02 9.21 -12.72
CA ARG A 38 -0.69 8.62 -12.71
C ARG A 38 -0.71 7.30 -11.92
N ARG A 39 0.08 6.31 -12.38
CA ARG A 39 0.30 5.03 -11.69
C ARG A 39 1.80 4.84 -11.55
N VAL A 40 2.23 4.47 -10.36
CA VAL A 40 3.63 4.21 -10.03
C VAL A 40 3.68 3.07 -9.01
N THR A 41 4.65 2.16 -9.12
CA THR A 41 4.83 1.12 -8.11
C THR A 41 5.42 1.73 -6.84
N MET A 42 5.18 1.12 -5.67
CA MET A 42 5.73 1.62 -4.41
C MET A 42 7.27 1.71 -4.44
N LEU A 43 7.92 0.70 -5.01
CA LEU A 43 9.38 0.68 -5.08
C LEU A 43 9.92 1.74 -6.04
N ASP A 44 9.27 1.94 -7.21
CA ASP A 44 9.62 3.03 -8.13
C ASP A 44 9.38 4.41 -7.49
N ALA A 45 8.29 4.58 -6.74
CA ALA A 45 8.01 5.81 -6.01
C ALA A 45 9.13 6.14 -5.00
N ILE A 46 9.60 5.16 -4.24
CA ILE A 46 10.73 5.33 -3.33
C ILE A 46 11.99 5.70 -4.11
N HIS A 47 12.27 5.00 -5.21
CA HIS A 47 13.44 5.31 -6.04
C HIS A 47 13.38 6.73 -6.63
N GLU A 48 12.23 7.17 -7.14
CA GLU A 48 12.05 8.52 -7.69
C GLU A 48 12.32 9.63 -6.66
N HIS A 49 11.91 9.43 -5.40
CA HIS A 49 12.04 10.45 -4.36
C HIS A 49 13.35 10.41 -3.59
N THR A 50 14.00 9.25 -3.51
CA THR A 50 15.22 9.08 -2.72
C THR A 50 16.47 8.85 -3.56
N GLY A 51 16.32 8.44 -4.81
CA GLY A 51 17.41 7.97 -5.68
C GLY A 51 17.93 6.58 -5.32
N ILE A 52 17.30 5.87 -4.38
CA ILE A 52 17.76 4.58 -3.85
C ILE A 52 16.83 3.46 -4.32
N ASP A 53 17.39 2.43 -4.94
CA ASP A 53 16.65 1.20 -5.28
C ASP A 53 16.66 0.26 -4.07
N VAL A 54 15.47 0.05 -3.50
CA VAL A 54 15.28 -0.81 -2.33
C VAL A 54 14.77 -2.21 -2.65
N SER A 55 14.56 -2.53 -3.93
CA SER A 55 13.90 -3.76 -4.38
C SER A 55 14.59 -5.06 -3.94
N GLY A 56 15.92 -5.05 -3.87
CA GLY A 56 16.73 -6.21 -3.46
C GLY A 56 17.23 -6.18 -2.01
N MET A 57 16.91 -5.14 -1.24
CA MET A 57 17.45 -4.95 0.10
C MET A 57 16.83 -5.93 1.11
N ASN A 58 17.68 -6.44 1.99
CA ASN A 58 17.26 -7.13 3.19
C ASN A 58 16.89 -6.15 4.32
N GLU A 59 16.41 -6.67 5.46
CA GLU A 59 15.96 -5.87 6.60
C GLU A 59 17.06 -4.96 7.18
N GLU A 60 18.30 -5.45 7.29
CA GLU A 60 19.43 -4.68 7.82
C GLU A 60 19.82 -3.53 6.89
N GLU A 61 19.86 -3.80 5.58
CA GLU A 61 20.14 -2.79 4.55
C GLU A 61 19.06 -1.70 4.51
N LEU A 62 17.78 -2.08 4.60
CA LEU A 62 16.66 -1.13 4.69
C LEU A 62 16.75 -0.27 5.95
N ARG A 63 17.04 -0.88 7.10
CA ARG A 63 17.20 -0.16 8.36
C ARG A 63 18.36 0.84 8.29
N ALA A 64 19.51 0.44 7.71
CA ALA A 64 20.64 1.32 7.48
C ALA A 64 20.27 2.47 6.53
N THR A 65 19.52 2.18 5.47
CA THR A 65 19.03 3.17 4.50
C THR A 65 18.10 4.18 5.17
N CYS A 66 17.12 3.73 5.94
CA CYS A 66 16.23 4.62 6.70
C CYS A 66 17.02 5.55 7.63
N LYS A 67 17.95 5.00 8.41
CA LYS A 67 18.84 5.81 9.29
C LYS A 67 19.66 6.84 8.52
N SER A 68 20.20 6.47 7.35
CA SER A 68 20.98 7.39 6.50
C SER A 68 20.14 8.57 5.97
N LEU A 69 18.85 8.36 5.78
CA LEU A 69 17.88 9.36 5.35
C LEU A 69 17.25 10.16 6.50
N GLY A 70 17.71 9.91 7.75
CA GLY A 70 17.19 10.58 8.94
C GLY A 70 15.81 10.12 9.39
N ILE A 71 15.42 8.90 9.01
CA ILE A 71 14.16 8.29 9.43
C ILE A 71 14.39 7.51 10.72
N GLU A 72 13.56 7.76 11.73
CA GLU A 72 13.60 7.04 12.99
C GLU A 72 13.05 5.64 12.83
N VAL A 73 13.87 4.63 13.09
CA VAL A 73 13.52 3.21 13.03
C VAL A 73 14.17 2.49 14.21
N ASP A 74 13.47 1.49 14.71
CA ASP A 74 13.95 0.62 15.79
C ASP A 74 14.19 -0.83 15.30
N ASP A 75 14.67 -1.67 16.20
CA ASP A 75 15.06 -3.05 15.89
C ASP A 75 13.87 -4.02 15.83
N THR A 76 12.65 -3.58 16.21
CA THR A 76 11.42 -4.40 16.14
C THR A 76 10.79 -4.35 14.75
N MET A 77 11.08 -3.29 13.98
CA MET A 77 10.51 -3.09 12.64
C MET A 77 11.03 -4.12 11.65
N GLY A 78 10.13 -4.94 11.11
CA GLY A 78 10.41 -5.86 10.01
C GLY A 78 10.49 -5.13 8.65
N LYS A 79 10.87 -5.87 7.61
CA LYS A 79 11.09 -5.34 6.25
C LYS A 79 9.92 -4.51 5.73
N GLY A 80 8.67 -5.01 5.87
CA GLY A 80 7.47 -4.31 5.42
C GLY A 80 7.32 -2.94 6.08
N LYS A 81 7.46 -2.88 7.41
CA LYS A 81 7.34 -1.64 8.19
C LYS A 81 8.45 -0.63 7.88
N LEU A 82 9.66 -1.10 7.56
CA LEU A 82 10.76 -0.23 7.13
C LEU A 82 10.48 0.42 5.77
N ILE A 83 9.92 -0.34 4.81
CA ILE A 83 9.53 0.19 3.49
C ILE A 83 8.35 1.17 3.65
N ASP A 84 7.38 0.85 4.48
CA ASP A 84 6.24 1.73 4.79
C ASP A 84 6.70 3.07 5.38
N LYS A 85 7.54 3.03 6.40
CA LYS A 85 8.16 4.21 7.00
C LYS A 85 8.93 5.05 5.97
N LEU A 86 9.71 4.41 5.12
CA LEU A 86 10.48 5.08 4.08
C LEU A 86 9.57 5.79 3.08
N PHE A 87 8.50 5.12 2.64
CA PHE A 87 7.51 5.70 1.74
C PHE A 87 6.76 6.87 2.40
N GLY A 88 6.23 6.68 3.60
CA GLY A 88 5.50 7.70 4.35
C GLY A 88 6.31 8.98 4.55
N GLU A 89 7.56 8.85 5.00
CA GLU A 89 8.43 9.99 5.33
C GLU A 89 9.01 10.70 4.09
N LYS A 90 9.23 10.00 2.97
CA LYS A 90 9.94 10.57 1.81
C LYS A 90 9.08 10.78 0.57
N CYS A 91 7.97 10.05 0.44
CA CYS A 91 7.19 10.03 -0.81
C CYS A 91 5.77 10.56 -0.64
N GLU A 92 5.04 10.11 0.38
CA GLU A 92 3.60 10.32 0.55
C GLU A 92 3.19 11.79 0.42
N GLY A 93 3.83 12.68 1.16
CA GLY A 93 3.54 14.11 1.19
C GLY A 93 3.74 14.85 -0.14
N SER A 94 4.45 14.24 -1.10
CA SER A 94 4.74 14.83 -2.42
C SER A 94 3.63 14.63 -3.45
N TYR A 95 2.74 13.65 -3.24
CA TYR A 95 1.65 13.31 -4.16
C TYR A 95 0.46 14.26 -4.00
N ILE A 96 0.55 15.44 -4.62
CA ILE A 96 -0.54 16.44 -4.60
C ILE A 96 -1.64 16.07 -5.58
N GLN A 97 -1.27 15.71 -6.82
CA GLN A 97 -2.21 15.26 -7.84
C GLN A 97 -2.57 13.78 -7.65
N PRO A 98 -3.79 13.36 -8.02
CA PRO A 98 -4.23 11.97 -7.89
C PRO A 98 -3.24 11.01 -8.52
N THR A 99 -2.68 10.11 -7.70
CA THR A 99 -1.67 9.14 -8.13
C THR A 99 -1.94 7.80 -7.45
N PHE A 100 -2.07 6.75 -8.23
CA PHE A 100 -2.13 5.39 -7.71
C PHE A 100 -0.72 4.89 -7.40
N ILE A 101 -0.52 4.47 -6.15
CA ILE A 101 0.64 3.68 -5.73
C ILE A 101 0.23 2.22 -5.82
N THR A 102 1.00 1.40 -6.53
CA THR A 102 0.67 -0.01 -6.82
C THR A 102 1.77 -0.97 -6.38
N ASP A 103 1.47 -2.26 -6.43
CA ASP A 103 2.46 -3.34 -6.28
C ASP A 103 3.21 -3.26 -4.94
N TYR A 104 2.43 -3.28 -3.86
CA TYR A 104 2.94 -3.24 -2.49
C TYR A 104 3.72 -4.52 -2.15
N PRO A 105 4.83 -4.42 -1.41
CA PRO A 105 5.52 -5.59 -0.87
C PRO A 105 4.59 -6.52 -0.08
N LYS A 106 4.80 -7.83 -0.23
CA LYS A 106 3.97 -8.87 0.40
C LYS A 106 3.90 -8.73 1.92
N GLU A 107 5.00 -8.33 2.52
CA GLU A 107 5.13 -8.15 3.97
C GLU A 107 4.25 -7.02 4.54
N MET A 108 3.84 -6.06 3.69
CA MET A 108 2.98 -4.94 4.08
C MET A 108 1.48 -5.23 3.97
N SER A 109 1.10 -6.38 3.40
CA SER A 109 -0.28 -6.62 2.99
C SER A 109 -0.73 -8.06 3.33
N PRO A 110 -0.93 -8.38 4.62
CA PRO A 110 -1.19 -9.74 5.08
C PRO A 110 -2.52 -10.34 4.58
N LEU A 111 -3.47 -9.53 4.14
CA LEU A 111 -4.78 -9.96 3.65
C LEU A 111 -4.90 -9.92 2.12
N THR A 112 -3.83 -9.51 1.44
CA THR A 112 -3.84 -9.26 -0.01
C THR A 112 -3.26 -10.44 -0.77
N LYS A 113 -3.90 -10.77 -1.89
CA LYS A 113 -3.44 -11.82 -2.81
C LYS A 113 -2.08 -11.49 -3.40
N GLU A 114 -1.24 -12.52 -3.54
CA GLU A 114 0.05 -12.42 -4.20
C GLU A 114 -0.10 -11.93 -5.64
N HIS A 115 0.83 -11.09 -6.06
CA HIS A 115 0.85 -10.55 -7.42
C HIS A 115 1.12 -11.67 -8.45
N ARG A 116 0.38 -11.67 -9.56
CA ARG A 116 0.36 -12.76 -10.57
C ARG A 116 1.72 -13.07 -11.21
N THR A 117 2.64 -12.14 -11.23
CA THR A 117 3.93 -12.28 -11.92
C THR A 117 5.14 -12.11 -11.00
N ASN A 118 4.94 -11.60 -9.78
CA ASN A 118 6.03 -11.41 -8.82
C ASN A 118 5.58 -11.78 -7.40
N PRO A 119 6.00 -12.94 -6.86
CA PRO A 119 5.54 -13.42 -5.56
C PRO A 119 6.02 -12.60 -4.36
N LEU A 120 6.90 -11.62 -4.57
CA LEU A 120 7.34 -10.69 -3.51
C LEU A 120 6.41 -9.47 -3.36
N LEU A 121 5.44 -9.32 -4.26
CA LEU A 121 4.51 -8.20 -4.31
C LEU A 121 3.07 -8.68 -4.15
N THR A 122 2.15 -7.74 -3.97
CA THR A 122 0.71 -7.98 -3.87
C THR A 122 -0.08 -7.16 -4.88
N GLU A 123 -1.29 -7.64 -5.23
CA GLU A 123 -2.24 -6.91 -6.08
C GLU A 123 -3.01 -5.89 -5.24
N ARG A 124 -2.35 -4.79 -4.84
CA ARG A 124 -2.90 -3.70 -4.05
C ARG A 124 -2.62 -2.36 -4.72
N PHE A 125 -3.52 -1.41 -4.54
CA PHE A 125 -3.22 -0.01 -4.81
C PHE A 125 -3.77 0.89 -3.69
N GLU A 126 -3.11 2.01 -3.51
CA GLU A 126 -3.65 3.16 -2.79
C GLU A 126 -3.72 4.37 -3.73
N LEU A 127 -4.78 5.17 -3.61
CA LEU A 127 -4.89 6.44 -4.31
C LEU A 127 -4.44 7.57 -3.40
N MET A 128 -3.31 8.15 -3.72
CA MET A 128 -2.78 9.32 -3.02
C MET A 128 -3.28 10.61 -3.64
N VAL A 129 -3.80 11.51 -2.81
CA VAL A 129 -4.26 12.85 -3.22
C VAL A 129 -3.94 13.85 -2.12
N ASN A 130 -3.27 14.93 -2.46
CA ASN A 130 -2.88 15.99 -1.52
C ASN A 130 -2.06 15.49 -0.32
N GLY A 131 -1.17 14.50 -0.56
CA GLY A 131 -0.33 13.89 0.46
C GLY A 131 -1.09 13.04 1.46
N LYS A 132 -2.22 12.43 1.05
CA LYS A 132 -3.05 11.55 1.89
C LYS A 132 -3.61 10.41 1.05
N GLU A 133 -3.78 9.25 1.67
CA GLU A 133 -4.55 8.15 1.13
C GLU A 133 -6.03 8.54 1.04
N LEU A 134 -6.60 8.47 -0.17
CA LEU A 134 -8.01 8.72 -0.43
C LEU A 134 -8.81 7.44 -0.65
N ALA A 135 -8.18 6.42 -1.22
CA ALA A 135 -8.78 5.11 -1.44
C ALA A 135 -7.71 4.02 -1.39
N ASN A 136 -8.12 2.83 -0.95
CA ASN A 136 -7.28 1.64 -0.88
C ASN A 136 -8.10 0.46 -1.39
N ALA A 137 -7.52 -0.36 -2.25
CA ALA A 137 -8.17 -1.59 -2.70
C ALA A 137 -7.13 -2.64 -3.10
N TYR A 138 -7.52 -3.90 -2.97
CA TYR A 138 -6.67 -5.04 -3.29
C TYR A 138 -7.49 -6.24 -3.75
N SER A 139 -6.80 -7.20 -4.39
CA SER A 139 -7.36 -8.52 -4.62
C SER A 139 -7.31 -9.30 -3.31
N GLU A 140 -8.45 -9.78 -2.83
CA GLU A 140 -8.55 -10.52 -1.57
C GLU A 140 -7.77 -11.83 -1.62
N LEU A 141 -7.00 -12.09 -0.57
CA LEU A 141 -6.38 -13.39 -0.35
C LEU A 141 -7.47 -14.36 0.13
N ASN A 142 -7.77 -15.34 -0.70
CA ASN A 142 -8.82 -16.34 -0.45
C ASN A 142 -8.29 -17.78 -0.38
N ASP A 143 -6.98 -17.98 -0.33
CA ASP A 143 -6.34 -19.24 -0.06
C ASP A 143 -6.11 -19.38 1.45
N PRO A 144 -6.78 -20.33 2.14
CA PRO A 144 -6.65 -20.48 3.59
C PRO A 144 -5.25 -20.92 4.03
N ILE A 145 -4.48 -21.59 3.16
CA ILE A 145 -3.11 -22.04 3.47
C ILE A 145 -2.18 -20.83 3.47
N ASP A 146 -2.16 -20.02 2.37
CA ASP A 146 -1.37 -18.80 2.27
C ASP A 146 -1.78 -17.81 3.38
N GLN A 147 -3.09 -17.67 3.66
CA GLN A 147 -3.56 -16.77 4.72
C GLN A 147 -3.04 -17.19 6.12
N ARG A 148 -3.00 -18.48 6.40
CA ARG A 148 -2.43 -19.00 7.66
C ARG A 148 -0.95 -18.64 7.77
N GLU A 149 -0.17 -18.86 6.71
CA GLU A 149 1.26 -18.53 6.68
C GLU A 149 1.48 -17.03 6.94
N ARG A 150 0.64 -16.16 6.33
CA ARG A 150 0.71 -14.70 6.57
C ARG A 150 0.43 -14.33 8.02
N PHE A 151 -0.57 -14.94 8.66
CA PHE A 151 -0.84 -14.70 10.07
C PHE A 151 0.29 -15.21 10.98
N GLU A 152 0.90 -16.33 10.64
CA GLU A 152 2.07 -16.85 11.39
C GLU A 152 3.28 -15.90 11.27
N ASP A 153 3.50 -15.31 10.10
CA ASP A 153 4.54 -14.30 9.91
C ASP A 153 4.25 -13.01 10.72
N GLN A 154 3.00 -12.56 10.75
CA GLN A 154 2.56 -11.44 11.59
C GLN A 154 2.77 -11.74 13.08
N LEU A 155 2.42 -12.95 13.54
CA LEU A 155 2.64 -13.34 14.93
C LEU A 155 4.12 -13.30 15.33
N ARG A 156 5.03 -13.72 14.43
CA ARG A 156 6.49 -13.60 14.67
C ARG A 156 6.96 -12.15 14.81
N LEU A 157 6.32 -11.22 14.08
CA LEU A 157 6.61 -9.78 14.23
C LEU A 157 6.09 -9.24 15.56
N SER A 158 4.88 -9.67 15.97
CA SER A 158 4.33 -9.32 17.29
C SER A 158 5.22 -9.80 18.44
N GLU A 159 5.75 -11.02 18.36
CA GLU A 159 6.70 -11.57 19.35
C GLU A 159 8.01 -10.80 19.44
N LYS A 160 8.40 -10.09 18.38
CA LYS A 160 9.54 -9.17 18.36
C LYS A 160 9.20 -7.76 18.90
N GLY A 161 7.94 -7.50 19.24
CA GLY A 161 7.46 -6.24 19.79
C GLY A 161 6.78 -5.30 18.80
N ASP A 162 6.34 -5.80 17.64
CA ASP A 162 5.51 -5.02 16.72
C ASP A 162 4.05 -5.04 17.19
N ASP A 163 3.60 -3.94 17.80
CA ASP A 163 2.25 -3.80 18.37
C ASP A 163 1.14 -3.71 17.32
N GLU A 164 1.49 -3.48 16.05
CA GLU A 164 0.54 -3.40 14.93
C GLU A 164 0.35 -4.75 14.22
N ALA A 165 1.16 -5.76 14.57
CA ALA A 165 1.09 -7.07 13.96
C ALA A 165 -0.19 -7.82 14.32
N MET A 166 -0.79 -8.48 13.33
CA MET A 166 -2.07 -9.20 13.47
C MET A 166 -1.92 -10.51 14.25
N PHE A 167 -2.96 -10.88 14.99
CA PHE A 167 -3.08 -12.22 15.59
C PHE A 167 -3.67 -13.23 14.59
N ILE A 168 -3.56 -14.52 14.90
CA ILE A 168 -4.15 -15.58 14.08
C ILE A 168 -5.66 -15.64 14.33
N ASP A 169 -6.46 -15.27 13.32
CA ASP A 169 -7.92 -15.41 13.35
C ASP A 169 -8.32 -16.78 12.78
N HIS A 170 -8.58 -17.72 13.68
CA HIS A 170 -8.96 -19.10 13.33
C HIS A 170 -10.35 -19.18 12.71
N ASP A 171 -11.28 -18.30 13.06
CA ASP A 171 -12.63 -18.30 12.51
C ASP A 171 -12.63 -17.73 11.09
N PHE A 172 -11.81 -16.73 10.82
CA PHE A 172 -11.57 -16.23 9.46
C PHE A 172 -10.96 -17.31 8.56
N LEU A 173 -9.92 -18.02 9.03
CA LEU A 173 -9.32 -19.13 8.28
C LEU A 173 -10.34 -20.22 7.98
N ARG A 174 -11.17 -20.58 8.96
CA ARG A 174 -12.25 -21.56 8.76
C ARG A 174 -13.27 -21.08 7.72
N ALA A 175 -13.63 -19.79 7.73
CA ALA A 175 -14.54 -19.22 6.73
C ALA A 175 -13.96 -19.35 5.32
N LEU A 176 -12.65 -19.09 5.14
CA LEU A 176 -11.96 -19.31 3.86
C LEU A 176 -11.99 -20.79 3.42
N GLU A 177 -11.76 -21.73 4.35
CA GLU A 177 -11.83 -23.18 4.07
C GLU A 177 -13.23 -23.61 3.58
N TYR A 178 -14.30 -22.95 4.05
CA TYR A 178 -15.68 -23.17 3.56
C TYR A 178 -15.98 -22.41 2.26
N GLY A 179 -15.04 -21.65 1.71
CA GLY A 179 -15.19 -20.93 0.46
C GLY A 179 -15.84 -19.55 0.61
N MET A 180 -15.52 -18.84 1.70
CA MET A 180 -15.94 -17.44 1.83
C MET A 180 -15.48 -16.64 0.61
N PRO A 181 -16.37 -15.93 -0.09
CA PRO A 181 -16.00 -15.10 -1.24
C PRO A 181 -15.24 -13.85 -0.79
N PRO A 182 -14.50 -13.20 -1.72
CA PRO A 182 -13.96 -11.87 -1.47
C PRO A 182 -15.07 -10.90 -1.05
N THR A 183 -14.84 -10.15 0.02
CA THR A 183 -15.86 -9.29 0.67
C THR A 183 -15.29 -7.94 1.06
N SER A 184 -14.74 -7.22 0.12
CA SER A 184 -14.31 -5.82 0.34
C SER A 184 -15.24 -4.81 -0.27
#